data_a3f8c13e6bcc8cdd048676e1e06436d5
#
_entry.id   a3f8c13e6bcc8cdd048676e1e06436d5
#
_cell.length_a   1.000
_cell.length_b   1.000
_cell.length_c   1.000
_cell.angle_alpha   90.00
_cell.angle_beta   90.00
_cell.angle_gamma   90.00
#
_symmetry.space_group_name_H-M   'P 1'
#
loop_
_entity.id
_entity.type
_entity.pdbx_description
1 polymer ?
#
loop_
_entity_poly.entity_id
_entity_poly.type
_entity_poly.pdbx_seq_one_letter_code
_entity_poly.pdbx_strand_id
1 'polypeptide(L)'
;AGGHNLLFAGPPGTGKTMLASRLPGILPPLSEEDALEVAAVRSVCGLPLEADWGKRPFRQPHHSASAAALVGGGSKPKPGEISLAHHGVLFLDELPEFSRHVLEVLRQPLETGEIHLARASHVRRYPAQFQLVAAMNPCPCGHLGDPRQRCQCTASQIQRYQARLSGPLLDRIDLQVEVPALPPEQLTAQTQGESSEAVRERVMAARERQMARGALNSQLSGKALEAACALNDEERLRQILTYV
;
A
#
# COMPACT_ATOMS: atom_id res chain seq x y z
N ALA A 1 -3.30 -10.74 1.91
CA ALA A 1 -2.81 -11.74 2.86
C ALA A 1 -1.28 -11.68 3.01
N GLY A 2 -0.51 -11.59 1.91
CA GLY A 2 0.95 -11.70 1.91
C GLY A 2 1.74 -10.48 2.40
N GLY A 3 1.11 -9.36 2.70
CA GLY A 3 1.78 -8.14 3.13
C GLY A 3 2.41 -7.31 2.00
N HIS A 4 2.15 -7.66 0.74
CA HIS A 4 2.68 -6.97 -0.44
C HIS A 4 2.14 -5.55 -0.60
N ASN A 5 2.98 -4.65 -1.10
CA ASN A 5 2.57 -3.32 -1.51
C ASN A 5 1.75 -3.37 -2.79
N LEU A 6 0.80 -2.46 -2.94
CA LEU A 6 -0.24 -2.53 -3.95
C LEU A 6 -0.46 -1.18 -4.63
N LEU A 7 -0.53 -1.18 -5.96
CA LEU A 7 -0.94 -0.04 -6.77
C LEU A 7 -2.25 -0.34 -7.51
N PHE A 8 -3.26 0.47 -7.27
CA PHE A 8 -4.48 0.49 -8.08
C PHE A 8 -4.34 1.50 -9.23
N ALA A 9 -4.51 1.04 -10.45
CA ALA A 9 -4.55 1.90 -11.64
C ALA A 9 -5.91 1.81 -12.32
N GLY A 10 -6.49 2.94 -12.68
CA GLY A 10 -7.78 2.94 -13.36
C GLY A 10 -8.41 4.33 -13.45
N PRO A 11 -9.49 4.49 -14.25
CA PRO A 11 -10.19 5.75 -14.43
C PRO A 11 -10.73 6.34 -13.12
N PRO A 12 -11.05 7.64 -13.07
CA PRO A 12 -11.70 8.24 -11.91
C PRO A 12 -13.09 7.62 -11.67
N GLY A 13 -13.49 7.55 -10.38
CA GLY A 13 -14.79 7.01 -9.98
C GLY A 13 -14.92 5.48 -10.04
N THR A 14 -13.82 4.72 -10.17
CA THR A 14 -13.85 3.24 -10.20
C THR A 14 -13.76 2.60 -8.80
N GLY A 15 -13.75 3.38 -7.73
CA GLY A 15 -13.77 2.86 -6.36
C GLY A 15 -12.39 2.51 -5.77
N LYS A 16 -11.27 2.93 -6.38
CA LYS A 16 -9.91 2.66 -5.88
C LYS A 16 -9.73 3.02 -4.41
N THR A 17 -10.14 4.24 -4.01
CA THR A 17 -10.07 4.73 -2.63
C THR A 17 -10.96 3.91 -1.69
N MET A 18 -12.15 3.51 -2.14
CA MET A 18 -13.05 2.64 -1.38
C MET A 18 -12.41 1.26 -1.14
N LEU A 19 -11.81 0.66 -2.16
CA LEU A 19 -11.10 -0.61 -2.03
C LEU A 19 -9.95 -0.50 -1.02
N ALA A 20 -9.13 0.55 -1.12
CA ALA A 20 -8.03 0.79 -0.19
C ALA A 20 -8.51 0.94 1.26
N SER A 21 -9.59 1.69 1.50
CA SER A 21 -10.14 1.92 2.86
C SER A 21 -10.71 0.65 3.50
N ARG A 22 -11.05 -0.39 2.71
CA ARG A 22 -11.54 -1.68 3.22
C ARG A 22 -10.42 -2.63 3.66
N LEU A 23 -9.17 -2.39 3.21
CA LEU A 23 -8.04 -3.28 3.51
C LEU A 23 -7.80 -3.50 5.00
N PRO A 24 -7.79 -2.49 5.90
CA PRO A 24 -7.61 -2.74 7.33
C PRO A 24 -8.67 -3.69 7.90
N GLY A 25 -9.90 -3.61 7.39
CA GLY A 25 -11.02 -4.43 7.84
C GLY A 25 -10.92 -5.91 7.48
N ILE A 26 -10.12 -6.29 6.49
CA ILE A 26 -9.91 -7.68 6.08
C ILE A 26 -8.58 -8.27 6.58
N LEU A 27 -7.73 -7.46 7.21
CA LEU A 27 -6.48 -7.92 7.82
C LEU A 27 -6.77 -8.52 9.22
N PRO A 28 -5.95 -9.46 9.70
CA PRO A 28 -6.03 -9.93 11.09
C PRO A 28 -5.93 -8.77 12.08
N PRO A 29 -6.57 -8.87 13.25
CA PRO A 29 -6.37 -7.91 14.32
C PRO A 29 -4.88 -7.80 14.69
N LEU A 30 -4.49 -6.71 15.33
CA LEU A 30 -3.14 -6.57 15.88
C LEU A 30 -2.94 -7.58 17.03
N SER A 31 -1.73 -8.13 17.15
CA SER A 31 -1.31 -8.78 18.38
C SER A 31 -1.23 -7.75 19.52
N GLU A 32 -1.16 -8.20 20.76
CA GLU A 32 -0.97 -7.28 21.91
C GLU A 32 0.35 -6.49 21.77
N GLU A 33 1.40 -7.14 21.31
CA GLU A 33 2.71 -6.54 21.08
C GLU A 33 2.65 -5.46 20.00
N ASP A 34 2.09 -5.78 18.82
CA ASP A 34 1.89 -4.81 17.73
C ASP A 34 1.00 -3.62 18.18
N ALA A 35 -0.04 -3.89 18.98
CA ALA A 35 -0.94 -2.85 19.48
C ALA A 35 -0.21 -1.89 20.44
N LEU A 36 0.70 -2.39 21.28
CA LEU A 36 1.55 -1.58 22.14
C LEU A 36 2.52 -0.70 21.34
N GLU A 37 3.12 -1.22 20.27
CA GLU A 37 4.00 -0.43 19.40
C GLU A 37 3.24 0.70 18.72
N VAL A 38 2.04 0.42 18.18
CA VAL A 38 1.15 1.43 17.58
C VAL A 38 0.78 2.49 18.62
N ALA A 39 0.40 2.08 19.83
CA ALA A 39 0.05 3.00 20.91
C ALA A 39 1.23 3.88 21.32
N ALA A 40 2.45 3.33 21.38
CA ALA A 40 3.66 4.09 21.70
C ALA A 40 3.91 5.21 20.67
N VAL A 41 3.79 4.91 19.36
CA VAL A 41 3.94 5.92 18.30
C VAL A 41 2.87 7.01 18.44
N ARG A 42 1.60 6.63 18.66
CA ARG A 42 0.48 7.58 18.85
C ARG A 42 0.68 8.47 20.07
N SER A 43 1.15 7.89 21.19
CA SER A 43 1.42 8.61 22.43
C SER A 43 2.46 9.72 22.25
N VAL A 44 3.55 9.44 21.53
CA VAL A 44 4.59 10.44 21.20
C VAL A 44 4.01 11.60 20.39
N CYS A 45 3.00 11.36 19.58
CA CYS A 45 2.27 12.39 18.83
C CYS A 45 1.22 13.11 19.66
N GLY A 46 0.88 12.64 20.87
CA GLY A 46 -0.20 13.18 21.70
C GLY A 46 -1.60 12.82 21.19
N LEU A 47 -1.73 11.70 20.46
CA LEU A 47 -3.00 11.21 19.92
C LEU A 47 -3.71 10.32 20.94
N PRO A 48 -5.07 10.30 20.97
CA PRO A 48 -5.83 9.44 21.85
C PRO A 48 -5.58 7.96 21.55
N LEU A 49 -5.55 7.11 22.58
CA LEU A 49 -5.22 5.69 22.48
C LEU A 49 -6.45 4.79 22.55
N GLU A 50 -7.43 5.14 23.39
CA GLU A 50 -8.52 4.25 23.80
C GLU A 50 -9.44 3.83 22.65
N ALA A 51 -9.83 4.78 21.80
CA ALA A 51 -10.81 4.53 20.72
C ALA A 51 -10.30 3.59 19.61
N ASP A 52 -8.98 3.46 19.45
CA ASP A 52 -8.35 2.74 18.35
C ASP A 52 -7.43 1.60 18.81
N TRP A 53 -7.53 1.19 20.08
CA TRP A 53 -6.76 0.07 20.60
C TRP A 53 -7.02 -1.21 19.81
N GLY A 54 -5.96 -1.88 19.38
CA GLY A 54 -6.01 -3.13 18.61
C GLY A 54 -6.45 -2.99 17.16
N LYS A 55 -6.82 -1.79 16.69
CA LYS A 55 -7.17 -1.54 15.31
C LYS A 55 -5.92 -1.24 14.49
N ARG A 56 -5.87 -1.77 13.27
CA ARG A 56 -4.80 -1.42 12.32
C ARG A 56 -4.96 0.02 11.84
N PRO A 57 -3.91 0.85 11.94
CA PRO A 57 -3.93 2.21 11.42
C PRO A 57 -4.22 2.25 9.93
N PHE A 58 -5.01 3.24 9.50
CA PHE A 58 -5.16 3.62 8.11
C PHE A 58 -4.82 5.10 7.99
N ARG A 59 -3.73 5.41 7.28
CA ARG A 59 -3.26 6.79 7.09
C ARG A 59 -3.36 7.16 5.63
N GLN A 60 -4.00 8.29 5.35
CA GLN A 60 -4.20 8.81 3.99
C GLN A 60 -3.77 10.28 3.95
N PRO A 61 -2.46 10.56 3.85
CA PRO A 61 -2.00 11.92 3.65
C PRO A 61 -2.43 12.45 2.29
N HIS A 62 -2.79 13.72 2.23
CA HIS A 62 -3.10 14.39 0.98
C HIS A 62 -1.83 14.55 0.13
N HIS A 63 -1.93 14.54 -1.20
CA HIS A 63 -0.78 14.63 -2.12
C HIS A 63 0.04 15.93 -1.96
N SER A 64 -0.55 17.00 -1.38
CA SER A 64 0.15 18.23 -1.03
C SER A 64 0.97 18.14 0.27
N ALA A 65 0.95 17.01 0.97
CA ALA A 65 1.72 16.83 2.19
C ALA A 65 3.23 16.98 1.92
N SER A 66 3.93 17.65 2.83
CA SER A 66 5.38 17.78 2.74
C SER A 66 6.11 16.49 3.16
N ALA A 67 7.38 16.34 2.74
CA ALA A 67 8.22 15.24 3.20
C ALA A 67 8.32 15.20 4.73
N ALA A 68 8.37 16.36 5.39
CA ALA A 68 8.38 16.45 6.86
C ALA A 68 7.06 15.97 7.49
N ALA A 69 5.92 16.14 6.83
CA ALA A 69 4.65 15.60 7.31
C ALA A 69 4.64 14.06 7.21
N LEU A 70 5.25 13.48 6.16
CA LEU A 70 5.32 12.03 6.01
C LEU A 70 6.33 11.39 6.97
N VAL A 71 7.54 11.90 7.00
CA VAL A 71 8.66 11.30 7.75
C VAL A 71 8.63 11.71 9.22
N GLY A 72 8.14 12.91 9.48
CA GLY A 72 8.21 13.54 10.78
C GLY A 72 9.30 14.59 10.87
N GLY A 73 9.43 15.24 12.00
CA GLY A 73 10.41 16.30 12.21
C GLY A 73 9.99 17.31 13.28
N GLY A 74 10.45 18.53 13.11
CA GLY A 74 10.23 19.64 14.05
C GLY A 74 11.41 19.89 14.99
N SER A 75 11.31 20.90 15.85
CA SER A 75 12.31 21.22 16.88
C SER A 75 12.42 20.12 17.93
N LYS A 76 11.29 19.53 18.31
CA LYS A 76 11.18 18.26 19.03
C LYS A 76 10.73 17.21 18.02
N PRO A 77 11.65 16.33 17.55
CA PRO A 77 11.32 15.38 16.49
C PRO A 77 10.13 14.50 16.89
N LYS A 78 9.05 14.58 16.09
CA LYS A 78 7.87 13.72 16.22
C LYS A 78 7.74 12.83 14.99
N PRO A 79 7.19 11.61 15.15
CA PRO A 79 6.91 10.74 14.02
C PRO A 79 5.87 11.37 13.07
N GLY A 80 6.01 11.09 11.77
CA GLY A 80 5.08 11.52 10.72
C GLY A 80 4.06 10.45 10.34
N GLU A 81 3.34 10.68 9.22
CA GLU A 81 2.28 9.81 8.73
C GLU A 81 2.74 8.38 8.46
N ILE A 82 4.00 8.19 8.03
CA ILE A 82 4.57 6.88 7.76
C ILE A 82 4.67 6.05 9.05
N SER A 83 5.20 6.63 10.14
CA SER A 83 5.26 5.94 11.44
C SER A 83 3.88 5.79 12.08
N LEU A 84 2.97 6.73 11.84
CA LEU A 84 1.57 6.62 12.29
C LEU A 84 0.80 5.51 11.55
N ALA A 85 1.31 5.04 10.39
CA ALA A 85 0.78 3.89 9.67
C ALA A 85 1.39 2.55 10.10
N HIS A 86 2.28 2.54 11.11
CA HIS A 86 2.95 1.34 11.59
C HIS A 86 1.97 0.22 11.93
N HIS A 87 2.26 -1.02 11.48
CA HIS A 87 1.41 -2.21 11.51
C HIS A 87 0.03 -2.06 10.82
N GLY A 88 -0.11 -1.01 10.02
CA GLY A 88 -1.33 -0.68 9.29
C GLY A 88 -1.12 -0.47 7.81
N VAL A 89 -1.88 0.47 7.26
CA VAL A 89 -1.89 0.82 5.83
C VAL A 89 -1.59 2.30 5.66
N LEU A 90 -0.60 2.61 4.83
CA LEU A 90 -0.38 3.94 4.28
C LEU A 90 -0.98 3.98 2.88
N PHE A 91 -2.03 4.77 2.70
CA PHE A 91 -2.71 4.94 1.43
C PHE A 91 -2.33 6.27 0.77
N LEU A 92 -1.77 6.20 -0.43
CA LEU A 92 -1.42 7.37 -1.23
C LEU A 92 -2.32 7.43 -2.46
N ASP A 93 -3.35 8.27 -2.38
CA ASP A 93 -4.22 8.52 -3.53
C ASP A 93 -3.55 9.52 -4.48
N GLU A 94 -3.85 9.39 -5.77
CA GLU A 94 -3.24 10.24 -6.81
C GLU A 94 -1.70 10.22 -6.76
N LEU A 95 -1.11 9.03 -6.65
CA LEU A 95 0.33 8.83 -6.43
C LEU A 95 1.24 9.72 -7.30
N PRO A 96 1.00 9.92 -8.62
CA PRO A 96 1.85 10.80 -9.44
C PRO A 96 1.72 12.31 -9.12
N GLU A 97 0.74 12.73 -8.31
CA GLU A 97 0.59 14.13 -7.91
C GLU A 97 1.44 14.52 -6.69
N PHE A 98 1.95 13.53 -5.95
CA PHE A 98 2.95 13.79 -4.92
C PHE A 98 4.24 14.32 -5.53
N SER A 99 4.90 15.24 -4.84
CA SER A 99 6.20 15.72 -5.29
C SER A 99 7.23 14.58 -5.30
N ARG A 100 8.17 14.62 -6.26
CA ARG A 100 9.21 13.61 -6.39
C ARG A 100 9.99 13.40 -5.08
N HIS A 101 10.29 14.48 -4.38
CA HIS A 101 10.99 14.42 -3.10
C HIS A 101 10.20 13.65 -2.03
N VAL A 102 8.88 13.83 -1.99
CA VAL A 102 7.99 13.10 -1.08
C VAL A 102 7.96 11.60 -1.42
N LEU A 103 7.96 11.25 -2.69
CA LEU A 103 8.00 9.83 -3.10
C LEU A 103 9.36 9.17 -2.79
N GLU A 104 10.46 9.90 -2.92
CA GLU A 104 11.80 9.37 -2.62
C GLU A 104 12.01 9.07 -1.12
N VAL A 105 11.39 9.85 -0.22
CA VAL A 105 11.53 9.58 1.23
C VAL A 105 10.82 8.31 1.70
N LEU A 106 9.91 7.75 0.89
CA LEU A 106 9.23 6.46 1.17
C LEU A 106 10.17 5.26 0.99
N ARG A 107 11.22 5.39 0.18
CA ARG A 107 12.08 4.25 -0.19
C ARG A 107 12.73 3.61 1.03
N GLN A 108 13.34 4.41 1.89
CA GLN A 108 14.01 3.90 3.08
C GLN A 108 13.06 3.12 4.00
N PRO A 109 11.92 3.66 4.45
CA PRO A 109 11.02 2.93 5.34
C PRO A 109 10.39 1.68 4.68
N LEU A 110 10.20 1.67 3.36
CA LEU A 110 9.74 0.47 2.64
C LEU A 110 10.80 -0.65 2.62
N GLU A 111 12.09 -0.31 2.73
CA GLU A 111 13.18 -1.28 2.77
C GLU A 111 13.51 -1.73 4.19
N THR A 112 13.59 -0.77 5.13
CA THR A 112 14.11 -1.03 6.47
C THR A 112 13.03 -1.23 7.54
N GLY A 113 11.78 -0.83 7.27
CA GLY A 113 10.72 -0.79 8.27
C GLY A 113 10.90 0.27 9.35
N GLU A 114 11.81 1.22 9.14
CA GLU A 114 12.15 2.27 10.11
C GLU A 114 12.36 3.63 9.44
N ILE A 115 12.14 4.70 10.21
CA ILE A 115 12.51 6.07 9.86
C ILE A 115 13.61 6.55 10.79
N HIS A 116 14.67 7.09 10.21
CA HIS A 116 15.77 7.69 10.94
C HIS A 116 15.72 9.22 10.78
N LEU A 117 15.41 9.93 11.87
CA LEU A 117 15.47 11.38 11.93
C LEU A 117 16.78 11.82 12.58
N ALA A 118 17.72 12.29 11.76
CA ALA A 118 18.97 12.87 12.24
C ALA A 118 18.81 14.39 12.40
N ARG A 119 19.11 14.93 13.57
CA ARG A 119 19.26 16.36 13.87
C ARG A 119 20.57 16.57 14.63
N ALA A 120 21.09 17.80 14.63
CA ALA A 120 22.44 18.14 15.08
C ALA A 120 22.84 17.54 16.45
N SER A 121 21.89 17.29 17.35
CA SER A 121 22.16 16.73 18.69
C SER A 121 21.53 15.35 18.95
N HIS A 122 20.63 14.87 18.09
CA HIS A 122 19.88 13.64 18.35
C HIS A 122 19.55 12.86 17.07
N VAL A 123 19.77 11.56 17.11
CA VAL A 123 19.22 10.62 16.14
C VAL A 123 18.03 9.93 16.80
N ARG A 124 16.87 9.98 16.16
CA ARG A 124 15.66 9.27 16.59
C ARG A 124 15.28 8.25 15.54
N ARG A 125 14.95 7.04 15.98
CA ARG A 125 14.38 6.00 15.14
C ARG A 125 12.92 5.83 15.51
N TYR A 126 12.08 5.72 14.48
CA TYR A 126 10.66 5.44 14.63
C TYR A 126 10.31 4.23 13.78
N PRO A 127 9.48 3.31 14.29
CA PRO A 127 9.06 2.15 13.52
C PRO A 127 8.17 2.59 12.36
N ALA A 128 8.26 1.86 11.24
CA ALA A 128 7.57 2.17 10.00
C ALA A 128 7.27 0.91 9.19
N GLN A 129 6.85 -0.17 9.84
CA GLN A 129 6.39 -1.39 9.17
C GLN A 129 4.93 -1.20 8.77
N PHE A 130 4.68 -0.86 7.53
CA PHE A 130 3.34 -0.62 6.99
C PHE A 130 3.19 -1.30 5.63
N GLN A 131 1.94 -1.51 5.22
CA GLN A 131 1.63 -1.89 3.86
C GLN A 131 1.33 -0.63 3.05
N LEU A 132 2.12 -0.38 2.00
CA LEU A 132 1.84 0.70 1.07
C LEU A 132 0.72 0.28 0.12
N VAL A 133 -0.32 1.09 0.07
CA VAL A 133 -1.35 1.01 -0.96
C VAL A 133 -1.38 2.34 -1.67
N ALA A 134 -1.33 2.31 -2.98
CA ALA A 134 -1.37 3.52 -3.79
C ALA A 134 -2.47 3.44 -4.83
N ALA A 135 -2.95 4.59 -5.28
CA ALA A 135 -3.87 4.68 -6.39
C ALA A 135 -3.41 5.74 -7.39
N MET A 136 -3.62 5.46 -8.67
CA MET A 136 -3.35 6.43 -9.73
C MET A 136 -4.36 6.32 -10.86
N ASN A 137 -4.50 7.40 -11.60
CA ASN A 137 -5.17 7.39 -12.88
C ASN A 137 -4.19 6.95 -13.99
N PRO A 138 -4.66 6.40 -15.11
CA PRO A 138 -3.78 5.91 -16.17
C PRO A 138 -3.09 7.02 -16.97
N CYS A 139 -3.61 8.27 -16.89
CA CYS A 139 -3.09 9.45 -17.57
C CYS A 139 -3.58 10.73 -16.87
N PRO A 140 -3.09 11.94 -17.24
CA PRO A 140 -3.51 13.19 -16.60
C PRO A 140 -5.02 13.48 -16.65
N CYS A 141 -5.71 13.15 -17.75
CA CYS A 141 -7.17 13.31 -17.84
C CYS A 141 -7.95 12.15 -17.19
N GLY A 142 -7.27 11.04 -16.85
CA GLY A 142 -7.85 9.88 -16.20
C GLY A 142 -8.54 8.85 -17.14
N HIS A 143 -8.70 9.14 -18.42
CA HIS A 143 -9.57 8.36 -19.32
C HIS A 143 -8.83 7.48 -20.34
N LEU A 144 -7.54 7.23 -20.17
CA LEU A 144 -6.82 6.29 -21.02
C LEU A 144 -7.35 4.86 -20.74
N GLY A 145 -7.89 4.22 -21.79
CA GLY A 145 -8.53 2.90 -21.67
C GLY A 145 -9.95 2.92 -21.09
N ASP A 146 -10.54 4.08 -20.78
CA ASP A 146 -11.92 4.17 -20.30
C ASP A 146 -12.90 4.02 -21.48
N PRO A 147 -13.77 3.00 -21.47
CA PRO A 147 -14.76 2.84 -22.55
C PRO A 147 -15.87 3.91 -22.54
N ARG A 148 -16.06 4.61 -21.41
CA ARG A 148 -17.11 5.62 -21.23
C ARG A 148 -16.72 7.00 -21.76
N GLN A 149 -15.41 7.29 -21.78
CA GLN A 149 -14.93 8.62 -22.15
C GLN A 149 -13.56 8.53 -22.86
N ARG A 150 -13.46 9.21 -24.01
CA ARG A 150 -12.22 9.23 -24.80
C ARG A 150 -11.11 10.03 -24.10
N CYS A 151 -9.93 9.43 -24.00
CA CYS A 151 -8.72 10.12 -23.55
C CYS A 151 -8.34 11.27 -24.49
N GLN A 152 -8.03 12.43 -23.94
CA GLN A 152 -7.61 13.63 -24.67
C GLN A 152 -6.09 13.91 -24.54
N CYS A 153 -5.36 13.06 -23.82
CA CYS A 153 -3.93 13.24 -23.62
C CYS A 153 -3.14 12.81 -24.85
N THR A 154 -2.10 13.59 -25.18
CA THR A 154 -1.08 13.15 -26.14
C THR A 154 -0.18 12.07 -25.54
N ALA A 155 0.45 11.27 -26.38
CA ALA A 155 1.41 10.24 -25.92
C ALA A 155 2.52 10.84 -25.03
N SER A 156 3.03 12.02 -25.36
CA SER A 156 4.03 12.73 -24.57
C SER A 156 3.51 13.16 -23.17
N GLN A 157 2.24 13.55 -23.06
CA GLN A 157 1.63 13.88 -21.76
C GLN A 157 1.48 12.63 -20.89
N ILE A 158 1.03 11.53 -21.48
CA ILE A 158 0.91 10.24 -20.78
C ILE A 158 2.27 9.78 -20.25
N GLN A 159 3.27 9.75 -21.13
CA GLN A 159 4.63 9.35 -20.77
C GLN A 159 5.21 10.21 -19.65
N ARG A 160 5.05 11.54 -19.73
CA ARG A 160 5.53 12.48 -18.70
C ARG A 160 4.82 12.28 -17.37
N TYR A 161 3.53 11.95 -17.38
CA TYR A 161 2.76 11.68 -16.17
C TYR A 161 3.23 10.39 -15.50
N GLN A 162 3.40 9.31 -16.25
CA GLN A 162 3.88 8.03 -15.74
C GLN A 162 5.34 8.12 -15.26
N ALA A 163 6.18 8.91 -15.93
CA ALA A 163 7.59 9.13 -15.56
C ALA A 163 7.79 9.92 -14.24
N ARG A 164 6.70 10.44 -13.62
CA ARG A 164 6.76 11.02 -12.26
C ARG A 164 7.09 9.96 -11.21
N LEU A 165 6.72 8.71 -11.45
CA LEU A 165 7.04 7.57 -10.60
C LEU A 165 8.41 7.02 -10.99
N SER A 166 9.33 6.97 -10.02
CA SER A 166 10.65 6.41 -10.25
C SER A 166 10.60 4.88 -10.31
N GLY A 167 11.43 4.27 -11.17
CA GLY A 167 11.59 2.82 -11.23
C GLY A 167 11.83 2.21 -9.85
N PRO A 168 12.81 2.71 -9.06
CA PRO A 168 13.08 2.20 -7.71
C PRO A 168 11.90 2.24 -6.74
N LEU A 169 10.95 3.17 -6.88
CA LEU A 169 9.71 3.14 -6.09
C LEU A 169 8.76 2.08 -6.60
N LEU A 170 8.60 1.96 -7.92
CA LEU A 170 7.73 0.94 -8.53
C LEU A 170 8.22 -0.48 -8.23
N ASP A 171 9.53 -0.69 -8.16
CA ASP A 171 10.15 -1.97 -7.76
C ASP A 171 9.80 -2.40 -6.32
N ARG A 172 9.31 -1.48 -5.49
CA ARG A 172 8.81 -1.75 -4.13
C ARG A 172 7.31 -2.02 -4.07
N ILE A 173 6.62 -1.94 -5.21
CA ILE A 173 5.18 -2.20 -5.31
C ILE A 173 5.00 -3.51 -6.08
N ASP A 174 4.83 -4.60 -5.32
CA ASP A 174 4.80 -5.96 -5.86
C ASP A 174 3.56 -6.25 -6.73
N LEU A 175 2.43 -5.61 -6.39
CA LEU A 175 1.15 -5.88 -7.02
C LEU A 175 0.63 -4.62 -7.71
N GLN A 176 0.37 -4.72 -9.01
CA GLN A 176 -0.30 -3.69 -9.78
C GLN A 176 -1.63 -4.25 -10.28
N VAL A 177 -2.73 -3.60 -9.88
CA VAL A 177 -4.08 -4.05 -10.18
C VAL A 177 -4.80 -2.98 -10.97
N GLU A 178 -5.25 -3.34 -12.16
CA GLU A 178 -6.15 -2.49 -12.94
C GLU A 178 -7.56 -2.56 -12.36
N VAL A 179 -8.14 -1.38 -12.13
CA VAL A 179 -9.52 -1.22 -11.64
C VAL A 179 -10.33 -0.58 -12.77
N PRO A 180 -10.96 -1.40 -13.64
CA PRO A 180 -11.67 -0.88 -14.79
C PRO A 180 -12.93 -0.13 -14.38
N ALA A 181 -13.43 0.69 -15.30
CA ALA A 181 -14.74 1.31 -15.15
C ALA A 181 -15.84 0.25 -15.19
N LEU A 182 -16.74 0.28 -14.22
CA LEU A 182 -17.89 -0.62 -14.22
C LEU A 182 -18.92 -0.16 -15.27
N PRO A 183 -19.50 -1.09 -16.06
CA PRO A 183 -20.62 -0.80 -16.93
C PRO A 183 -21.83 -0.28 -16.13
N PRO A 184 -22.65 0.63 -16.68
CA PRO A 184 -23.82 1.16 -15.99
C PRO A 184 -24.79 0.09 -15.47
N GLU A 185 -24.91 -1.03 -16.18
CA GLU A 185 -25.77 -2.15 -15.81
C GLU A 185 -25.31 -2.81 -14.49
N GLN A 186 -24.00 -2.88 -14.26
CA GLN A 186 -23.43 -3.43 -13.02
C GLN A 186 -23.56 -2.47 -11.84
N LEU A 187 -23.61 -1.16 -12.08
CA LEU A 187 -23.83 -0.15 -11.03
C LEU A 187 -25.26 -0.17 -10.51
N THR A 188 -26.22 -0.56 -11.37
CA THR A 188 -27.65 -0.67 -11.01
C THR A 188 -28.06 -2.06 -10.54
N ALA A 189 -27.22 -3.07 -10.78
CA ALA A 189 -27.47 -4.42 -10.34
C ALA A 189 -27.39 -4.52 -8.80
N GLN A 190 -28.46 -5.00 -8.16
CA GLN A 190 -28.52 -5.25 -6.72
C GLN A 190 -27.76 -6.52 -6.29
N THR A 191 -26.71 -6.90 -7.01
CA THR A 191 -25.87 -8.03 -6.62
C THR A 191 -25.06 -7.63 -5.40
N GLN A 192 -25.35 -8.24 -4.26
CA GLN A 192 -24.51 -8.11 -3.07
C GLN A 192 -23.16 -8.79 -3.37
N GLY A 193 -22.10 -8.01 -3.30
CA GLY A 193 -20.73 -8.54 -3.32
C GLY A 193 -20.44 -9.38 -2.08
N GLU A 194 -19.31 -10.06 -2.09
CA GLU A 194 -18.86 -10.83 -0.93
C GLU A 194 -18.61 -9.91 0.28
N SER A 195 -18.99 -10.37 1.48
CA SER A 195 -18.80 -9.57 2.69
C SER A 195 -17.33 -9.49 3.11
N SER A 196 -16.96 -8.40 3.80
CA SER A 196 -15.60 -8.25 4.32
C SER A 196 -15.23 -9.35 5.33
N GLU A 197 -16.20 -9.91 6.04
CA GLU A 197 -16.02 -11.02 6.98
C GLU A 197 -15.55 -12.28 6.26
N ALA A 198 -16.23 -12.69 5.19
CA ALA A 198 -15.89 -13.86 4.39
C ALA A 198 -14.48 -13.69 3.73
N VAL A 199 -14.17 -12.50 3.25
CA VAL A 199 -12.83 -12.18 2.73
C VAL A 199 -11.78 -12.26 3.85
N ARG A 200 -12.07 -11.73 5.05
CA ARG A 200 -11.17 -11.77 6.21
C ARG A 200 -10.84 -13.20 6.61
N GLU A 201 -11.81 -14.12 6.68
CA GLU A 201 -11.57 -15.51 7.00
C GLU A 201 -10.54 -16.15 6.06
N ARG A 202 -10.68 -15.94 4.75
CA ARG A 202 -9.68 -16.42 3.77
C ARG A 202 -8.32 -15.79 3.94
N VAL A 203 -8.28 -14.48 4.24
CA VAL A 203 -7.03 -13.76 4.49
C VAL A 203 -6.35 -14.29 5.75
N MET A 204 -7.10 -14.56 6.82
CA MET A 204 -6.58 -15.13 8.05
C MET A 204 -6.01 -16.52 7.82
N ALA A 205 -6.76 -17.43 7.19
CA ALA A 205 -6.28 -18.77 6.87
C ALA A 205 -5.01 -18.77 6.00
N ALA A 206 -4.93 -17.83 5.03
CA ALA A 206 -3.72 -17.68 4.21
C ALA A 206 -2.53 -17.13 5.02
N ARG A 207 -2.76 -16.22 5.97
CA ARG A 207 -1.70 -15.70 6.85
C ARG A 207 -1.20 -16.74 7.85
N GLU A 208 -2.09 -17.54 8.44
CA GLU A 208 -1.72 -18.64 9.34
C GLU A 208 -0.75 -19.61 8.66
N ARG A 209 -1.00 -19.99 7.40
CA ARG A 209 -0.07 -20.82 6.61
C ARG A 209 1.29 -20.15 6.41
N GLN A 210 1.31 -18.85 6.18
CA GLN A 210 2.55 -18.09 6.01
C GLN A 210 3.32 -17.98 7.32
N MET A 211 2.65 -17.69 8.44
CA MET A 211 3.26 -17.62 9.76
C MET A 211 3.76 -18.98 10.25
N ALA A 212 3.06 -20.07 9.93
CA ALA A 212 3.57 -21.42 10.20
C ALA A 212 4.89 -21.73 9.47
N ARG A 213 5.16 -21.05 8.35
CA ARG A 213 6.44 -21.09 7.62
C ARG A 213 7.48 -20.12 8.20
N GLY A 214 7.09 -19.20 9.08
CA GLY A 214 7.94 -18.23 9.77
C GLY A 214 7.94 -16.81 9.21
N ALA A 215 7.35 -16.55 8.03
CA ALA A 215 7.32 -15.21 7.44
C ALA A 215 6.16 -15.00 6.46
N LEU A 216 5.72 -13.75 6.30
CA LEU A 216 4.80 -13.35 5.24
C LEU A 216 5.48 -13.46 3.87
N ASN A 217 4.69 -13.61 2.81
CA ASN A 217 5.23 -13.72 1.44
C ASN A 217 6.13 -12.53 1.07
N SER A 218 5.74 -11.30 1.41
CA SER A 218 6.51 -10.09 1.12
C SER A 218 7.84 -10.01 1.86
N GLN A 219 8.04 -10.81 2.90
CA GLN A 219 9.26 -10.85 3.73
C GLN A 219 10.23 -11.97 3.30
N LEU A 220 9.81 -12.83 2.37
CA LEU A 220 10.65 -13.92 1.90
C LEU A 220 11.78 -13.38 1.02
N SER A 221 12.98 -13.92 1.20
CA SER A 221 14.16 -13.60 0.40
C SER A 221 15.08 -14.81 0.24
N GLY A 222 15.97 -14.77 -0.75
CA GLY A 222 16.96 -15.81 -0.99
C GLY A 222 16.37 -17.23 -1.07
N LYS A 223 16.99 -18.18 -0.42
CA LYS A 223 16.58 -19.61 -0.43
C LYS A 223 15.15 -19.86 0.06
N ALA A 224 14.66 -19.06 1.01
CA ALA A 224 13.28 -19.19 1.51
C ALA A 224 12.26 -18.79 0.43
N LEU A 225 12.56 -17.75 -0.35
CA LEU A 225 11.74 -17.35 -1.50
C LEU A 225 11.77 -18.43 -2.59
N GLU A 226 12.96 -18.92 -2.96
CA GLU A 226 13.13 -19.98 -3.96
C GLU A 226 12.31 -21.23 -3.58
N ALA A 227 12.41 -21.68 -2.33
CA ALA A 227 11.65 -22.83 -1.84
C ALA A 227 10.14 -22.61 -1.85
N ALA A 228 9.69 -21.38 -1.50
CA ALA A 228 8.26 -21.06 -1.48
C ALA A 228 7.66 -20.87 -2.88
N CYS A 229 8.49 -20.52 -3.87
CA CYS A 229 8.11 -20.32 -5.27
C CYS A 229 8.49 -21.52 -6.15
N ALA A 230 8.95 -22.63 -5.56
CA ALA A 230 9.29 -23.83 -6.33
C ALA A 230 8.01 -24.39 -6.99
N LEU A 231 8.03 -24.41 -8.32
CA LEU A 231 7.00 -25.00 -9.15
C LEU A 231 7.40 -26.42 -9.50
N ASN A 232 6.45 -27.34 -9.53
CA ASN A 232 6.68 -28.64 -10.13
C ASN A 232 6.82 -28.52 -11.65
N ASP A 233 7.31 -29.55 -12.33
CA ASP A 233 7.60 -29.49 -13.77
C ASP A 233 6.34 -29.22 -14.61
N GLU A 234 5.19 -29.70 -14.20
CA GLU A 234 3.92 -29.48 -14.88
C GLU A 234 3.45 -28.00 -14.75
N GLU A 235 3.61 -27.41 -13.58
CA GLU A 235 3.30 -25.98 -13.35
C GLU A 235 4.26 -25.07 -14.10
N ARG A 236 5.56 -25.42 -14.21
CA ARG A 236 6.54 -24.71 -15.03
C ARG A 236 6.16 -24.74 -16.51
N LEU A 237 5.76 -25.89 -17.03
CA LEU A 237 5.31 -26.04 -18.41
C LEU A 237 4.07 -25.20 -18.69
N ARG A 238 3.08 -25.18 -17.80
CA ARG A 238 1.87 -24.34 -17.93
C ARG A 238 2.23 -22.85 -17.98
N GLN A 239 3.14 -22.40 -17.09
CA GLN A 239 3.58 -21.00 -17.09
C GLN A 239 4.27 -20.60 -18.42
N ILE A 240 5.16 -21.43 -18.94
CA ILE A 240 5.82 -21.18 -20.23
C ILE A 240 4.80 -21.09 -21.37
N LEU A 241 3.82 -21.99 -21.41
CA LEU A 241 2.79 -22.02 -22.45
C LEU A 241 1.78 -20.85 -22.38
N THR A 242 1.72 -20.14 -21.26
CA THR A 242 0.84 -18.96 -21.09
C THR A 242 1.49 -17.68 -21.63
N TYR A 243 2.83 -17.68 -21.81
CA TYR A 243 3.60 -16.54 -22.31
C TYR A 243 4.10 -16.68 -23.77
N VAL A 244 3.72 -17.76 -24.46
CA VAL A 244 3.93 -18.02 -25.89
C VAL A 244 2.63 -17.86 -26.66
#